data_760e0e130a71f76e27b3a58651e749d3
#
_entry.id   760e0e130a71f76e27b3a58651e749d3
#
_cell.length_a   1.000
_cell.length_b   1.000
_cell.length_c   1.000
_cell.angle_alpha   90.00
_cell.angle_beta   90.00
_cell.angle_gamma   90.00
#
_symmetry.space_group_name_H-M   'P 1'
#
loop_
_entity.id
_entity.type
_entity.pdbx_description
1 polymer ?
#
loop_
_entity_poly.entity_id
_entity_poly.type
_entity_poly.pdbx_seq_one_letter_code
_entity_poly.pdbx_strand_id
1 'polypeptide(L)'
;RHGKEMRTVLDLYNEKKQNLKLKDMTMVGYQGVICVEAGGPTPGLGCAGRGIIMALEKLKETGAYETYKPDIVLYDVLGDVVCGGFSMPMRKGYADKVLIITSGENMAIHAGANIAMAVQNFRNRGYAALGGIILNRRNVKREEEKVQELAEDFETKVIGKLTHSDLVTDAEEQGKTLME
;
A
#
# COMPACT_ATOMS: atom_id res chain seq x y z
N ARG A 1 2.26 10.42 -5.70
CA ARG A 1 1.84 11.53 -4.81
C ARG A 1 1.88 12.83 -5.61
N HIS A 2 1.33 13.92 -5.08
CA HIS A 2 1.26 15.24 -5.74
C HIS A 2 2.06 16.31 -4.97
N GLY A 3 2.90 15.95 -4.01
CA GLY A 3 3.71 16.87 -3.21
C GLY A 3 2.95 17.80 -2.26
N LYS A 4 1.63 17.62 -2.10
CA LYS A 4 0.78 18.40 -1.20
C LYS A 4 0.16 17.50 -0.14
N GLU A 5 -0.05 18.05 1.04
CA GLU A 5 -0.79 17.36 2.08
C GLU A 5 -2.23 17.10 1.65
N MET A 6 -2.68 15.85 1.77
CA MET A 6 -4.06 15.45 1.51
C MET A 6 -4.81 15.28 2.82
N ARG A 7 -6.05 15.74 2.84
CA ARG A 7 -6.97 15.37 3.93
C ARG A 7 -7.40 13.93 3.76
N THR A 8 -7.45 13.20 4.85
CA THR A 8 -7.82 11.79 4.82
C THR A 8 -9.31 11.59 4.59
N VAL A 9 -9.70 10.46 3.99
CA VAL A 9 -11.13 10.11 3.83
C VAL A 9 -11.81 10.02 5.19
N LEU A 10 -11.12 9.50 6.22
CA LEU A 10 -11.68 9.38 7.57
C LEU A 10 -11.98 10.74 8.19
N ASP A 11 -11.08 11.73 8.07
CA ASP A 11 -11.30 13.09 8.56
C ASP A 11 -12.45 13.78 7.83
N LEU A 12 -12.45 13.69 6.50
CA LEU A 12 -13.51 14.24 5.67
C LEU A 12 -14.86 13.62 5.97
N TYR A 13 -14.90 12.31 6.22
CA TYR A 13 -16.12 11.63 6.63
C TYR A 13 -16.60 12.08 8.00
N ASN A 14 -15.70 12.25 8.97
CA ASN A 14 -16.06 12.75 10.30
C ASN A 14 -16.67 14.15 10.26
N GLU A 15 -16.22 14.98 9.34
CA GLU A 15 -16.73 16.34 9.14
C GLU A 15 -18.04 16.38 8.34
N LYS A 16 -18.05 15.75 7.15
CA LYS A 16 -19.12 15.88 6.16
C LYS A 16 -20.21 14.81 6.25
N LYS A 17 -19.91 13.69 6.93
CA LYS A 17 -20.82 12.53 7.06
C LYS A 17 -21.38 12.08 5.69
N GLN A 18 -22.70 12.11 5.54
CA GLN A 18 -23.40 11.70 4.31
C GLN A 18 -23.22 12.66 3.13
N ASN A 19 -22.74 13.88 3.38
CA ASN A 19 -22.50 14.90 2.34
C ASN A 19 -21.11 14.78 1.68
N LEU A 20 -20.33 13.75 2.02
CA LEU A 20 -19.01 13.49 1.46
C LEU A 20 -19.15 13.06 -0.01
N LYS A 21 -18.54 13.84 -0.91
CA LYS A 21 -18.56 13.59 -2.36
C LYS A 21 -17.22 13.02 -2.83
N LEU A 22 -17.23 12.29 -3.95
CA LEU A 22 -16.04 11.71 -4.55
C LEU A 22 -14.90 12.73 -4.74
N LYS A 23 -15.23 13.91 -5.27
CA LYS A 23 -14.25 14.99 -5.48
C LYS A 23 -13.59 15.53 -4.20
N ASP A 24 -14.20 15.29 -3.04
CA ASP A 24 -13.64 15.75 -1.77
C ASP A 24 -12.53 14.80 -1.31
N MET A 25 -12.60 13.52 -1.71
CA MET A 25 -11.70 12.43 -1.28
C MET A 25 -10.54 12.17 -2.26
N THR A 26 -10.61 12.76 -3.45
CA THR A 26 -9.65 12.46 -4.52
C THR A 26 -8.87 13.71 -4.91
N MET A 27 -7.61 13.52 -5.24
CA MET A 27 -6.75 14.54 -5.82
C MET A 27 -6.06 14.01 -7.08
N VAL A 28 -5.89 14.89 -8.05
CA VAL A 28 -5.13 14.57 -9.27
C VAL A 28 -3.66 14.87 -9.00
N GLY A 29 -2.84 13.83 -9.05
CA GLY A 29 -1.39 13.90 -8.90
C GLY A 29 -0.66 14.00 -10.25
N TYR A 30 0.64 13.68 -10.23
CA TYR A 30 1.50 13.71 -11.40
C TYR A 30 0.91 12.87 -12.54
N GLN A 31 0.94 13.42 -13.76
CA GLN A 31 0.39 12.81 -14.98
C GLN A 31 -1.04 12.26 -14.88
N GLY A 32 -1.86 12.86 -14.03
CA GLY A 32 -3.27 12.47 -13.94
C GLY A 32 -3.55 11.28 -13.01
N VAL A 33 -2.56 10.82 -12.24
CA VAL A 33 -2.77 9.78 -11.24
C VAL A 33 -3.76 10.26 -10.18
N ILE A 34 -4.83 9.52 -9.96
CA ILE A 34 -5.81 9.82 -8.92
C ILE A 34 -5.28 9.30 -7.58
N CYS A 35 -5.12 10.22 -6.63
CA CYS A 35 -4.61 9.93 -5.30
C CYS A 35 -5.74 9.99 -4.26
N VAL A 36 -5.70 9.08 -3.30
CA VAL A 36 -6.62 9.02 -2.15
C VAL A 36 -5.81 8.70 -0.90
N GLU A 37 -6.08 9.39 0.19
CA GLU A 37 -5.48 9.12 1.50
C GLU A 37 -6.56 8.55 2.45
N ALA A 38 -6.39 7.30 2.88
CA ALA A 38 -7.39 6.63 3.71
C ALA A 38 -7.52 7.26 5.11
N GLY A 39 -6.38 7.55 5.72
CA GLY A 39 -6.30 7.98 7.11
C GLY A 39 -6.38 6.84 8.11
N GLY A 40 -6.15 7.20 9.36
CA GLY A 40 -6.22 6.31 10.51
C GLY A 40 -6.72 7.06 11.75
N PRO A 41 -7.05 6.34 12.83
CA PRO A 41 -7.42 7.00 14.08
C PRO A 41 -6.23 7.74 14.66
N THR A 42 -6.50 8.68 15.57
CA THR A 42 -5.45 9.30 16.36
C THR A 42 -4.58 8.22 17.02
N PRO A 43 -3.25 8.36 16.98
CA PRO A 43 -2.34 7.40 17.61
C PRO A 43 -2.77 7.05 19.04
N GLY A 44 -2.83 5.76 19.37
CA GLY A 44 -3.30 5.26 20.67
C GLY A 44 -4.82 5.08 20.82
N LEU A 45 -5.64 5.53 19.89
CA LEU A 45 -7.12 5.48 19.99
C LEU A 45 -7.79 4.48 19.05
N GLY A 46 -7.07 3.53 18.48
CA GLY A 46 -7.71 2.49 17.68
C GLY A 46 -6.82 1.89 16.59
N CYS A 47 -7.42 0.99 15.77
CA CYS A 47 -6.73 0.31 14.69
C CYS A 47 -6.77 1.14 13.40
N ALA A 48 -5.60 1.39 12.79
CA ALA A 48 -5.47 2.11 11.51
C ALA A 48 -6.25 1.44 10.36
N GLY A 49 -6.45 0.13 10.42
CA GLY A 49 -7.25 -0.60 9.43
C GLY A 49 -8.71 -0.15 9.31
N ARG A 50 -9.23 0.54 10.32
CA ARG A 50 -10.58 1.12 10.27
C ARG A 50 -10.69 2.24 9.24
N GLY A 51 -9.66 3.06 9.09
CA GLY A 51 -9.58 4.11 8.06
C GLY A 51 -9.55 3.51 6.66
N ILE A 52 -8.80 2.43 6.46
CA ILE A 52 -8.72 1.72 5.18
C ILE A 52 -10.10 1.18 4.78
N ILE A 53 -10.78 0.48 5.69
CA ILE A 53 -12.13 -0.06 5.42
C ILE A 53 -13.08 1.06 5.02
N MET A 54 -13.14 2.13 5.82
CA MET A 54 -14.00 3.29 5.56
C MET A 54 -13.70 3.93 4.19
N ALA A 55 -12.42 4.14 3.87
CA ALA A 55 -12.02 4.75 2.61
C ALA A 55 -12.46 3.89 1.40
N LEU A 56 -12.22 2.59 1.44
CA LEU A 56 -12.59 1.69 0.36
C LEU A 56 -14.11 1.60 0.17
N GLU A 57 -14.88 1.53 1.26
CA GLU A 57 -16.34 1.54 1.22
C GLU A 57 -16.87 2.86 0.62
N LYS A 58 -16.34 4.00 1.05
CA LYS A 58 -16.77 5.31 0.53
C LYS A 58 -16.41 5.52 -0.94
N LEU A 59 -15.22 5.08 -1.37
CA LEU A 59 -14.85 5.11 -2.78
C LEU A 59 -15.81 4.27 -3.64
N LYS A 60 -16.18 3.10 -3.15
CA LYS A 60 -17.15 2.23 -3.84
C LYS A 60 -18.56 2.85 -3.86
N GLU A 61 -19.05 3.32 -2.72
CA GLU A 61 -20.38 3.96 -2.60
C GLU A 61 -20.51 5.20 -3.48
N THR A 62 -19.45 5.97 -3.66
CA THR A 62 -19.44 7.18 -4.48
C THR A 62 -19.15 6.94 -5.95
N GLY A 63 -18.99 5.66 -6.38
CA GLY A 63 -18.76 5.30 -7.77
C GLY A 63 -17.38 5.70 -8.29
N ALA A 64 -16.33 5.64 -7.46
CA ALA A 64 -14.98 6.06 -7.83
C ALA A 64 -14.44 5.27 -9.02
N TYR A 65 -14.58 3.96 -9.00
CA TYR A 65 -14.05 3.06 -10.03
C TYR A 65 -14.78 3.22 -11.37
N GLU A 66 -16.09 3.44 -11.33
CA GLU A 66 -16.92 3.69 -12.50
C GLU A 66 -16.64 5.07 -13.12
N THR A 67 -16.34 6.05 -12.27
CA THR A 67 -16.09 7.44 -12.68
C THR A 67 -14.70 7.59 -13.30
N TYR A 68 -13.66 7.08 -12.62
CA TYR A 68 -12.28 7.25 -13.05
C TYR A 68 -11.79 6.15 -13.99
N LYS A 69 -12.41 4.97 -13.97
CA LYS A 69 -12.07 3.80 -14.80
C LYS A 69 -10.55 3.53 -14.83
N PRO A 70 -9.90 3.38 -13.67
CA PRO A 70 -8.46 3.20 -13.62
C PRO A 70 -8.03 1.90 -14.29
N ASP A 71 -6.95 1.91 -15.06
CA ASP A 71 -6.33 0.70 -15.60
C ASP A 71 -5.64 -0.11 -14.51
N ILE A 72 -5.08 0.58 -13.51
CA ILE A 72 -4.37 -0.01 -12.37
C ILE A 72 -4.79 0.71 -11.09
N VAL A 73 -5.05 -0.05 -10.03
CA VAL A 73 -5.28 0.46 -8.68
C VAL A 73 -4.16 -0.06 -7.77
N LEU A 74 -3.41 0.86 -7.15
CA LEU A 74 -2.36 0.54 -6.19
C LEU A 74 -2.85 0.86 -4.78
N TYR A 75 -2.83 -0.14 -3.91
CA TYR A 75 -3.07 0.00 -2.48
C TYR A 75 -1.73 0.00 -1.76
N ASP A 76 -1.25 1.21 -1.40
CA ASP A 76 -0.02 1.38 -0.62
C ASP A 76 -0.34 1.13 0.86
N VAL A 77 -0.05 -0.07 1.32
CA VAL A 77 -0.41 -0.55 2.66
C VAL A 77 0.85 -0.68 3.52
N LEU A 78 0.74 -0.32 4.79
CA LEU A 78 1.81 -0.47 5.77
C LEU A 78 2.28 -1.93 5.87
N GLY A 79 3.59 -2.13 6.03
CA GLY A 79 4.20 -3.45 6.17
C GLY A 79 3.93 -4.15 7.51
N ASP A 80 3.37 -3.46 8.48
CA ASP A 80 3.02 -4.01 9.79
C ASP A 80 1.56 -4.50 9.80
N VAL A 81 1.38 -5.78 9.46
CA VAL A 81 0.04 -6.40 9.32
C VAL A 81 -0.43 -6.95 10.67
N VAL A 82 -0.69 -6.06 11.63
CA VAL A 82 -1.12 -6.46 12.98
C VAL A 82 -2.64 -6.56 13.17
N CYS A 83 -3.46 -6.06 12.24
CA CYS A 83 -4.92 -6.14 12.39
C CYS A 83 -5.65 -6.42 11.08
N GLY A 84 -6.86 -7.00 11.20
CA GLY A 84 -7.67 -7.41 10.05
C GLY A 84 -8.08 -6.30 9.07
N GLY A 85 -7.94 -5.02 9.46
CA GLY A 85 -8.19 -3.90 8.56
C GLY A 85 -7.19 -3.79 7.41
N PHE A 86 -5.92 -4.15 7.66
CA PHE A 86 -4.89 -4.17 6.61
C PHE A 86 -5.11 -5.27 5.57
N SER A 87 -5.87 -6.31 5.89
CA SER A 87 -6.24 -7.35 4.92
C SER A 87 -7.40 -6.94 4.02
N MET A 88 -8.05 -5.80 4.27
CA MET A 88 -9.22 -5.37 3.48
C MET A 88 -8.90 -5.18 1.99
N PRO A 89 -7.80 -4.52 1.58
CA PRO A 89 -7.46 -4.41 0.16
C PRO A 89 -7.20 -5.76 -0.51
N MET A 90 -6.81 -6.80 0.24
CA MET A 90 -6.55 -8.13 -0.30
C MET A 90 -7.83 -8.94 -0.55
N ARG A 91 -8.99 -8.50 -0.04
CA ARG A 91 -10.26 -9.23 -0.21
C ARG A 91 -10.72 -9.24 -1.66
N LYS A 92 -11.50 -10.26 -2.00
CA LYS A 92 -12.11 -10.41 -3.33
C LYS A 92 -12.83 -9.12 -3.76
N GLY A 93 -12.51 -8.64 -4.95
CA GLY A 93 -13.13 -7.44 -5.54
C GLY A 93 -12.38 -6.13 -5.28
N TYR A 94 -11.17 -6.21 -4.66
CA TYR A 94 -10.23 -5.10 -4.54
C TYR A 94 -8.94 -5.43 -5.28
N ALA A 95 -7.95 -6.04 -4.62
CA ALA A 95 -6.70 -6.40 -5.27
C ALA A 95 -6.72 -7.85 -5.79
N ASP A 96 -6.04 -8.07 -6.91
CA ASP A 96 -5.79 -9.41 -7.45
C ASP A 96 -4.47 -9.98 -6.94
N LYS A 97 -3.48 -9.11 -6.69
CA LYS A 97 -2.13 -9.51 -6.29
C LYS A 97 -1.58 -8.63 -5.19
N VAL A 98 -0.79 -9.24 -4.32
CA VAL A 98 0.03 -8.57 -3.32
C VAL A 98 1.48 -8.63 -3.77
N LEU A 99 2.14 -7.48 -3.84
CA LEU A 99 3.57 -7.36 -4.05
C LEU A 99 4.22 -6.97 -2.71
N ILE A 100 5.23 -7.72 -2.29
CA ILE A 100 5.97 -7.42 -1.06
C ILE A 100 7.21 -6.62 -1.45
N ILE A 101 7.37 -5.44 -0.88
CA ILE A 101 8.60 -4.66 -0.99
C ILE A 101 9.39 -4.86 0.30
N THR A 102 10.60 -5.38 0.19
CA THR A 102 11.47 -5.63 1.34
C THR A 102 12.93 -5.33 1.01
N SER A 103 13.76 -5.21 2.03
CA SER A 103 15.22 -5.10 1.92
C SER A 103 15.89 -6.35 2.48
N GLY A 104 17.24 -6.43 2.38
CA GLY A 104 18.03 -7.55 2.93
C GLY A 104 18.28 -7.45 4.45
N GLU A 105 17.73 -6.47 5.14
CA GLU A 105 17.84 -6.34 6.59
C GLU A 105 16.97 -7.39 7.29
N ASN A 106 17.46 -7.99 8.36
CA ASN A 106 16.78 -9.12 9.01
C ASN A 106 15.35 -8.78 9.45
N MET A 107 15.10 -7.56 9.96
CA MET A 107 13.76 -7.13 10.37
C MET A 107 12.83 -6.97 9.16
N ALA A 108 13.35 -6.47 8.03
CA ALA A 108 12.57 -6.33 6.80
C ALA A 108 12.22 -7.71 6.20
N ILE A 109 13.15 -8.65 6.20
CA ILE A 109 12.92 -10.06 5.82
C ILE A 109 11.83 -10.69 6.69
N HIS A 110 11.93 -10.51 8.03
CA HIS A 110 10.92 -11.03 8.97
C HIS A 110 9.53 -10.42 8.72
N ALA A 111 9.45 -9.10 8.51
CA ALA A 111 8.19 -8.43 8.17
C ALA A 111 7.62 -8.94 6.84
N GLY A 112 8.48 -9.11 5.82
CA GLY A 112 8.10 -9.67 4.53
C GLY A 112 7.55 -11.11 4.64
N ALA A 113 8.18 -11.94 5.46
CA ALA A 113 7.71 -13.30 5.75
C ALA A 113 6.33 -13.31 6.41
N ASN A 114 6.11 -12.42 7.39
CA ASN A 114 4.79 -12.30 8.04
C ASN A 114 3.70 -11.89 7.06
N ILE A 115 3.98 -10.96 6.14
CA ILE A 115 3.03 -10.56 5.09
C ILE A 115 2.76 -11.75 4.15
N ALA A 116 3.81 -12.43 3.68
CA ALA A 116 3.67 -13.59 2.79
C ALA A 116 2.83 -14.69 3.42
N MET A 117 3.09 -15.01 4.69
CA MET A 117 2.30 -15.98 5.48
C MET A 117 0.84 -15.56 5.60
N ALA A 118 0.56 -14.27 5.87
CA ALA A 118 -0.79 -13.76 5.94
C ALA A 118 -1.52 -13.90 4.60
N VAL A 119 -0.88 -13.57 3.48
CA VAL A 119 -1.44 -13.74 2.14
C VAL A 119 -1.75 -15.21 1.84
N GLN A 120 -0.84 -16.14 2.15
CA GLN A 120 -1.05 -17.57 1.95
C GLN A 120 -2.22 -18.10 2.80
N ASN A 121 -2.33 -17.70 4.07
CA ASN A 121 -3.41 -18.12 4.96
C ASN A 121 -4.79 -17.69 4.47
N PHE A 122 -4.88 -16.60 3.72
CA PHE A 122 -6.14 -16.11 3.17
C PHE A 122 -6.43 -16.57 1.74
N ARG A 123 -5.47 -17.22 1.07
CA ARG A 123 -5.61 -17.66 -0.33
C ARG A 123 -6.87 -18.50 -0.57
N ASN A 124 -7.17 -19.44 0.31
CA ASN A 124 -8.35 -20.33 0.19
C ASN A 124 -9.69 -19.61 0.42
N ARG A 125 -9.67 -18.35 0.84
CA ARG A 125 -10.86 -17.52 1.05
C ARG A 125 -11.16 -16.60 -0.14
N GLY A 126 -10.47 -16.79 -1.27
CA GLY A 126 -10.61 -15.96 -2.46
C GLY A 126 -9.98 -14.57 -2.33
N TYR A 127 -8.97 -14.41 -1.47
CA TYR A 127 -8.18 -13.19 -1.34
C TYR A 127 -7.11 -13.11 -2.43
N ALA A 128 -6.50 -11.93 -2.56
CA ALA A 128 -5.42 -11.67 -3.49
C ALA A 128 -4.27 -12.69 -3.35
N ALA A 129 -3.68 -13.08 -4.47
CA ALA A 129 -2.54 -13.98 -4.49
C ALA A 129 -1.22 -13.23 -4.27
N LEU A 130 -0.20 -13.93 -3.75
CA LEU A 130 1.16 -13.38 -3.70
C LEU A 130 1.70 -13.26 -5.14
N GLY A 131 1.94 -12.05 -5.59
CA GLY A 131 2.37 -11.74 -6.95
C GLY A 131 3.87 -11.72 -7.13
N GLY A 132 4.62 -11.52 -6.05
CA GLY A 132 6.08 -11.49 -6.06
C GLY A 132 6.68 -10.58 -5.00
N ILE A 133 8.01 -10.56 -4.97
CA ILE A 133 8.79 -9.73 -4.06
C ILE A 133 9.62 -8.73 -4.89
N ILE A 134 9.69 -7.49 -4.42
CA ILE A 134 10.56 -6.45 -4.95
C ILE A 134 11.63 -6.17 -3.91
N LEU A 135 12.90 -6.36 -4.29
CA LEU A 135 14.04 -6.03 -3.46
C LEU A 135 14.29 -4.51 -3.52
N ASN A 136 14.08 -3.83 -2.41
CA ASN A 136 14.50 -2.44 -2.21
C ASN A 136 15.92 -2.44 -1.60
N ARG A 137 16.94 -2.27 -2.42
CA ARG A 137 18.35 -2.39 -2.00
C ARG A 137 18.73 -1.33 -0.98
N ARG A 138 19.40 -1.78 0.08
CA ARG A 138 19.93 -0.91 1.14
C ARG A 138 21.43 -1.11 1.31
N ASN A 139 22.09 -1.78 0.34
CA ASN A 139 23.51 -2.14 0.36
C ASN A 139 23.90 -3.02 1.56
N VAL A 140 23.00 -3.90 1.98
CA VAL A 140 23.23 -4.87 3.06
C VAL A 140 23.94 -6.10 2.49
N LYS A 141 24.82 -6.70 3.29
CA LYS A 141 25.53 -7.94 2.88
C LYS A 141 24.53 -9.07 2.58
N ARG A 142 24.73 -9.74 1.44
CA ARG A 142 23.91 -10.87 0.98
C ARG A 142 22.41 -10.54 0.82
N GLU A 143 22.07 -9.28 0.54
CA GLU A 143 20.65 -8.86 0.47
C GLU A 143 19.90 -9.61 -0.64
N GLU A 144 20.53 -9.86 -1.78
CA GLU A 144 19.91 -10.59 -2.89
C GLU A 144 19.65 -12.06 -2.51
N GLU A 145 20.61 -12.72 -1.87
CA GLU A 145 20.46 -14.11 -1.43
C GLU A 145 19.33 -14.24 -0.41
N LYS A 146 19.31 -13.39 0.61
CA LYS A 146 18.27 -13.42 1.66
C LYS A 146 16.87 -13.20 1.10
N VAL A 147 16.70 -12.25 0.16
CA VAL A 147 15.40 -11.99 -0.44
C VAL A 147 15.00 -13.08 -1.42
N GLN A 148 15.98 -13.71 -2.07
CA GLN A 148 15.74 -14.88 -2.91
C GLN A 148 15.31 -16.10 -2.08
N GLU A 149 15.97 -16.37 -0.94
CA GLU A 149 15.59 -17.40 0.03
C GLU A 149 14.14 -17.15 0.52
N LEU A 150 13.79 -15.91 0.90
CA LEU A 150 12.42 -15.55 1.26
C LEU A 150 11.42 -15.86 0.14
N ALA A 151 11.77 -15.57 -1.12
CA ALA A 151 10.87 -15.85 -2.23
C ALA A 151 10.65 -17.35 -2.44
N GLU A 152 11.70 -18.17 -2.26
CA GLU A 152 11.64 -19.63 -2.36
C GLU A 152 10.79 -20.24 -1.24
N ASP A 153 10.97 -19.78 0.01
CA ASP A 153 10.18 -20.23 1.17
C ASP A 153 8.66 -20.05 0.99
N PHE A 154 8.27 -19.05 0.22
CA PHE A 154 6.86 -18.74 -0.05
C PHE A 154 6.40 -19.06 -1.49
N GLU A 155 7.15 -19.89 -2.20
CA GLU A 155 6.83 -20.35 -3.57
C GLU A 155 6.53 -19.19 -4.55
N THR A 156 7.28 -18.08 -4.42
CA THR A 156 7.13 -16.89 -5.25
C THR A 156 8.45 -16.50 -5.93
N LYS A 157 8.54 -15.32 -6.49
CA LYS A 157 9.73 -14.86 -7.23
C LYS A 157 10.11 -13.44 -6.84
N VAL A 158 11.38 -13.12 -6.89
CA VAL A 158 11.87 -11.74 -6.92
C VAL A 158 11.60 -11.20 -8.32
N ILE A 159 10.64 -10.28 -8.43
CA ILE A 159 10.15 -9.74 -9.72
C ILE A 159 10.75 -8.38 -10.08
N GLY A 160 11.46 -7.76 -9.14
CA GLY A 160 12.10 -6.47 -9.37
C GLY A 160 13.14 -6.15 -8.31
N LYS A 161 14.05 -5.25 -8.67
CA LYS A 161 15.10 -4.74 -7.78
C LYS A 161 15.17 -3.23 -7.94
N LEU A 162 15.08 -2.50 -6.83
CA LEU A 162 15.26 -1.06 -6.78
C LEU A 162 16.67 -0.76 -6.26
N THR A 163 17.43 -0.02 -7.02
CA THR A 163 18.79 0.40 -6.61
C THR A 163 18.67 1.50 -5.55
N HIS A 164 19.50 1.42 -4.52
CA HIS A 164 19.63 2.51 -3.57
C HIS A 164 20.17 3.76 -4.28
N SER A 165 19.54 4.90 -4.04
CA SER A 165 19.92 6.16 -4.68
C SER A 165 19.68 7.33 -3.72
N ASP A 166 20.67 8.19 -3.58
CA ASP A 166 20.58 9.40 -2.77
C ASP A 166 19.58 10.41 -3.36
N LEU A 167 19.28 10.31 -4.66
CA LEU A 167 18.27 11.15 -5.32
C LEU A 167 16.88 11.04 -4.65
N VAL A 168 16.57 9.89 -4.04
CA VAL A 168 15.31 9.70 -3.32
C VAL A 168 15.27 10.61 -2.09
N THR A 169 16.34 10.58 -1.31
CA THR A 169 16.50 11.40 -0.09
C THR A 169 16.52 12.88 -0.44
N ASP A 170 17.28 13.25 -1.48
CA ASP A 170 17.38 14.64 -1.94
C ASP A 170 16.03 15.20 -2.40
N ALA A 171 15.23 14.38 -3.11
CA ALA A 171 13.89 14.77 -3.52
C ALA A 171 12.95 14.93 -2.31
N GLU A 172 13.02 14.03 -1.34
CA GLU A 172 12.22 14.09 -0.10
C GLU A 172 12.55 15.35 0.71
N GLU A 173 13.83 15.71 0.88
CA GLU A 173 14.26 16.94 1.57
C GLU A 173 13.74 18.21 0.87
N GLN A 174 13.59 18.17 -0.45
CA GLN A 174 13.04 19.27 -1.22
C GLN A 174 11.51 19.27 -1.29
N GLY A 175 10.84 18.30 -0.68
CA GLY A 175 9.38 18.11 -0.77
C GLY A 175 8.89 17.80 -2.17
N LYS A 176 9.74 17.20 -3.01
CA LYS A 176 9.46 16.84 -4.39
C LYS A 176 9.23 15.33 -4.55
N THR A 177 8.62 14.97 -5.66
CA THR A 177 8.60 13.58 -6.13
C THR A 177 9.84 13.30 -6.97
N LEU A 178 10.23 12.03 -7.14
CA LEU A 178 11.34 11.64 -8.02
C LEU A 178 11.13 12.01 -9.49
N MET A 179 9.93 12.40 -9.88
CA MET A 179 9.56 12.73 -11.26
C MET A 179 9.63 14.23 -11.53
N GLU A 180 9.87 15.04 -10.50
CA GLU A 180 10.05 16.51 -10.57
C GLU A 180 11.53 16.90 -10.52
#